data_dc75a19d214e99d2454f86f1847d22e1
#
_entry.id   dc75a19d214e99d2454f86f1847d22e1
#
_cell.length_a   1.000
_cell.length_b   1.000
_cell.length_c   1.000
_cell.angle_alpha   90.00
_cell.angle_beta   90.00
_cell.angle_gamma   90.00
#
_symmetry.space_group_name_H-M   'P 1'
#
loop_
_entity.id
_entity.type
_entity.pdbx_description
1 polymer ?
#
loop_
_entity_poly.entity_id
_entity_poly.type
_entity_poly.pdbx_seq_one_letter_code
_entity_poly.pdbx_strand_id
1 'polypeptide(L)'
;MGGGLLLTVAVAVASYVGAPAGGPAPAHPSGHHPANPIRASADAAFRPDPPRVGASILAGTPNPARASDLTGAATPRLVVPDVIAAVPGGATQADLARIRKLSQVRAVLPIAGARITVNGKPLTVLSAPASALRPWTPPETAANRALWSGFAAGDLITTAPAARQLHLVSGREYPVAAAVRARMPFGTQALLGIAGVDAIVNPARARQLGLVPNVAVLIHAPAADMAALVARLKTTLGEKSKVVRLVPITVSTNLPVDRNPPTGRPTSYLALFQESAAQYCPGLSWTVLAAIGQIESGDGANVGPSTAGALGPMQFLASTWKIWGITGFGGTGPPNVMNPFDAVPSAARMLCADGAAAGGQALRQAIFDYNHATWYVDEVLTLAGEYAREFG
;
A
#
# COMPACT_ATOMS: atom_id res chain seq x y z
N MET A 1 4.33 -17.61 12.56
CA MET A 1 5.51 -16.79 12.94
C MET A 1 6.00 -15.88 11.80
N GLY A 2 5.13 -15.34 10.98
CA GLY A 2 5.49 -14.52 9.80
C GLY A 2 5.22 -13.01 9.93
N GLY A 3 4.37 -12.60 10.89
CA GLY A 3 4.03 -11.17 11.04
C GLY A 3 5.12 -10.29 11.67
N GLY A 4 6.12 -10.88 12.31
CA GLY A 4 7.20 -10.14 12.95
C GLY A 4 8.27 -9.59 12.00
N LEU A 5 8.40 -10.11 10.78
CA LEU A 5 9.51 -9.75 9.89
C LEU A 5 9.24 -8.44 9.14
N LEU A 6 8.00 -8.19 8.71
CA LEU A 6 7.60 -6.93 8.06
C LEU A 6 7.64 -5.75 9.03
N LEU A 7 7.17 -5.97 10.26
CA LEU A 7 7.26 -4.98 11.33
C LEU A 7 8.72 -4.66 11.68
N THR A 8 9.63 -5.63 11.56
CA THR A 8 11.06 -5.49 11.86
C THR A 8 11.78 -4.63 10.82
N VAL A 9 11.38 -4.65 9.55
CA VAL A 9 11.98 -3.80 8.50
C VAL A 9 11.55 -2.35 8.68
N ALA A 10 10.26 -2.10 8.93
CA ALA A 10 9.74 -0.76 9.22
C ALA A 10 10.38 -0.17 10.48
N VAL A 11 10.47 -0.97 11.55
CA VAL A 11 11.15 -0.57 12.80
C VAL A 11 12.65 -0.36 12.59
N ALA A 12 13.32 -1.14 11.70
CA ALA A 12 14.73 -0.98 11.44
C ALA A 12 15.05 0.35 10.73
N VAL A 13 14.29 0.71 9.69
CA VAL A 13 14.45 2.00 8.99
C VAL A 13 14.03 3.15 9.93
N ALA A 14 12.93 3.00 10.66
CA ALA A 14 12.43 4.02 11.59
C ALA A 14 13.31 4.22 12.83
N SER A 15 13.97 3.18 13.34
CA SER A 15 14.82 3.26 14.54
C SER A 15 16.19 3.86 14.28
N TYR A 16 16.66 3.83 13.03
CA TYR A 16 17.97 4.35 12.65
C TYR A 16 17.95 5.75 12.01
N VAL A 17 16.76 6.21 11.64
CA VAL A 17 16.57 7.58 11.17
C VAL A 17 16.25 8.44 12.40
N GLY A 18 17.29 8.99 13.00
CA GLY A 18 17.27 9.65 14.31
C GLY A 18 16.12 10.63 14.51
N ALA A 19 15.48 10.53 15.65
CA ALA A 19 14.69 11.63 16.20
C ALA A 19 15.64 12.80 16.53
N PRO A 20 15.21 14.07 16.35
CA PRO A 20 16.01 15.21 16.83
C PRO A 20 16.23 15.07 18.34
N ALA A 21 17.48 15.21 18.75
CA ALA A 21 17.85 15.22 20.17
C ALA A 21 17.20 16.44 20.86
N GLY A 22 16.39 16.19 21.88
CA GLY A 22 15.96 17.22 22.79
C GLY A 22 14.48 17.25 23.12
N GLY A 23 14.09 16.53 24.17
CA GLY A 23 12.84 16.70 24.89
C GLY A 23 12.58 15.51 25.83
N PRO A 24 12.21 15.73 27.12
CA PRO A 24 11.94 14.63 28.04
C PRO A 24 10.75 13.81 27.56
N ALA A 25 10.87 12.48 27.66
CA ALA A 25 9.83 11.54 27.31
C ALA A 25 8.56 11.78 28.15
N PRO A 26 7.39 11.89 27.53
CA PRO A 26 6.15 11.79 28.27
C PRO A 26 5.91 10.34 28.66
N ALA A 27 5.44 10.14 29.88
CA ALA A 27 5.08 8.86 30.47
C ALA A 27 4.09 8.09 29.58
N HIS A 28 4.28 6.77 29.50
CA HIS A 28 3.42 5.86 28.79
C HIS A 28 1.99 5.89 29.36
N PRO A 29 0.97 6.19 28.58
CA PRO A 29 -0.36 5.71 28.88
C PRO A 29 -0.48 4.28 28.40
N SER A 30 -0.94 3.43 29.30
CA SER A 30 -1.30 2.03 29.07
C SER A 30 -2.24 1.86 27.88
N GLY A 31 -1.89 0.95 27.00
CA GLY A 31 -2.73 0.09 26.18
C GLY A 31 -3.95 0.68 25.49
N HIS A 32 -3.76 1.27 24.30
CA HIS A 32 -4.79 1.21 23.28
C HIS A 32 -4.14 0.62 22.04
N HIS A 33 -4.50 -0.63 21.71
CA HIS A 33 -4.30 -1.18 20.39
C HIS A 33 -5.01 -0.27 19.38
N PRO A 34 -4.38 0.08 18.26
CA PRO A 34 -5.10 0.75 17.18
C PRO A 34 -6.29 -0.14 16.80
N ALA A 35 -7.49 0.42 16.83
CA ALA A 35 -8.70 -0.31 16.45
C ALA A 35 -8.52 -0.89 15.05
N ASN A 36 -8.71 -2.20 14.92
CA ASN A 36 -8.69 -2.89 13.66
C ASN A 36 -9.80 -2.26 12.77
N PRO A 37 -9.51 -1.90 11.52
CA PRO A 37 -10.49 -1.27 10.64
C PRO A 37 -11.78 -2.09 10.47
N ILE A 38 -11.71 -3.42 10.46
CA ILE A 38 -12.92 -4.26 10.42
C ILE A 38 -13.75 -4.12 11.71
N ARG A 39 -13.13 -4.02 12.89
CA ARG A 39 -13.88 -3.77 14.12
C ARG A 39 -14.57 -2.41 14.10
N ALA A 40 -13.85 -1.37 13.66
CA ALA A 40 -14.45 -0.05 13.50
C ALA A 40 -15.63 -0.08 12.49
N SER A 41 -15.48 -0.81 11.38
CA SER A 41 -16.54 -1.01 10.39
C SER A 41 -17.68 -1.89 10.89
N ALA A 42 -17.38 -2.89 11.74
CA ALA A 42 -18.40 -3.77 12.32
C ALA A 42 -19.30 -3.04 13.34
N ASP A 43 -18.71 -2.11 14.10
CA ASP A 43 -19.42 -1.31 15.10
C ASP A 43 -20.09 -0.06 14.51
N ALA A 44 -19.68 0.36 13.31
CA ALA A 44 -20.31 1.47 12.62
C ALA A 44 -21.70 1.05 12.10
N ALA A 45 -22.73 1.67 12.59
CA ALA A 45 -24.08 1.48 12.05
C ALA A 45 -24.07 1.77 10.55
N PHE A 46 -24.40 0.75 9.76
CA PHE A 46 -24.46 0.81 8.31
C PHE A 46 -25.57 1.80 7.89
N ARG A 47 -25.19 3.05 7.62
CA ARG A 47 -26.10 4.06 7.06
C ARG A 47 -25.68 4.31 5.61
N PRO A 48 -26.53 4.03 4.62
CA PRO A 48 -26.31 4.53 3.28
C PRO A 48 -26.61 6.05 3.29
N ASP A 49 -25.57 6.88 3.35
CA ASP A 49 -25.73 8.31 3.12
C ASP A 49 -26.08 8.56 1.65
N PRO A 50 -26.99 9.49 1.36
CA PRO A 50 -27.25 9.90 -0.02
C PRO A 50 -25.98 10.54 -0.62
N PRO A 51 -25.75 10.42 -1.94
CA PRO A 51 -24.55 10.91 -2.57
C PRO A 51 -24.40 12.40 -2.38
N ARG A 52 -23.36 12.83 -1.65
CA ARG A 52 -22.92 14.22 -1.67
C ARG A 52 -22.25 14.46 -3.02
N VAL A 53 -22.88 15.25 -3.85
CA VAL A 53 -22.32 15.74 -5.09
C VAL A 53 -21.03 16.49 -4.77
N GLY A 54 -19.90 15.87 -5.08
CA GLY A 54 -18.57 16.36 -4.77
C GLY A 54 -18.14 17.49 -5.68
N ALA A 55 -17.37 18.38 -5.15
CA ALA A 55 -16.77 19.50 -5.87
C ALA A 55 -15.85 19.02 -6.99
N SER A 56 -16.06 19.58 -8.18
CA SER A 56 -15.23 19.43 -9.37
C SER A 56 -13.78 19.83 -9.07
N ILE A 57 -12.83 18.91 -9.25
CA ILE A 57 -11.40 19.22 -9.16
C ILE A 57 -10.99 19.83 -10.50
N LEU A 58 -10.85 21.14 -10.53
CA LEU A 58 -10.20 21.85 -11.64
C LEU A 58 -8.71 21.46 -11.63
N ALA A 59 -8.30 20.77 -12.68
CA ALA A 59 -6.90 20.46 -12.94
C ALA A 59 -6.12 21.76 -13.17
N GLY A 60 -5.25 22.10 -12.24
CA GLY A 60 -4.24 23.13 -12.46
C GLY A 60 -3.31 22.68 -13.59
N THR A 61 -3.15 23.52 -14.61
CA THR A 61 -2.26 23.27 -15.74
C THR A 61 -0.80 23.16 -15.26
N PRO A 62 -0.09 22.08 -15.57
CA PRO A 62 1.32 21.94 -15.19
C PRO A 62 2.20 22.87 -16.02
N ASN A 63 3.17 23.49 -15.37
CA ASN A 63 4.18 24.31 -16.00
C ASN A 63 5.06 23.46 -16.95
N PRO A 64 5.13 23.74 -18.26
CA PRO A 64 5.77 22.88 -19.24
C PRO A 64 7.31 22.82 -19.17
N ALA A 65 7.97 23.69 -18.40
CA ALA A 65 9.43 23.79 -18.37
C ALA A 65 10.15 22.71 -17.54
N ARG A 66 9.44 21.78 -16.86
CA ARG A 66 10.04 20.71 -16.06
C ARG A 66 9.65 19.30 -16.50
N ALA A 67 9.00 19.18 -17.65
CA ALA A 67 8.51 17.90 -18.17
C ALA A 67 9.57 17.09 -18.96
N SER A 68 10.75 17.66 -19.23
CA SER A 68 11.75 17.08 -20.12
C SER A 68 12.42 15.79 -19.63
N ASP A 69 12.40 15.51 -18.32
CA ASP A 69 12.99 14.27 -17.77
C ASP A 69 12.03 13.07 -17.81
N LEU A 70 10.80 13.27 -18.24
CA LEU A 70 9.74 12.24 -18.23
C LEU A 70 9.30 11.83 -19.66
N THR A 71 9.77 12.54 -20.70
CA THR A 71 9.41 12.30 -22.08
C THR A 71 10.41 11.36 -22.74
N GLY A 72 10.12 10.10 -22.77
CA GLY A 72 10.82 9.17 -23.65
C GLY A 72 11.44 7.97 -23.01
N ALA A 73 10.66 7.16 -22.31
CA ALA A 73 11.09 5.80 -22.04
C ALA A 73 9.89 4.84 -22.14
N ALA A 74 10.11 3.76 -22.85
CA ALA A 74 9.32 2.53 -22.72
C ALA A 74 9.01 2.28 -21.24
N THR A 75 7.85 1.70 -20.93
CA THR A 75 7.45 1.32 -19.58
C THR A 75 8.65 0.78 -18.80
N PRO A 76 9.04 1.38 -17.67
CA PRO A 76 10.23 0.97 -16.96
C PRO A 76 10.08 -0.50 -16.56
N ARG A 77 11.12 -1.28 -16.77
CA ARG A 77 11.14 -2.68 -16.38
C ARG A 77 11.00 -2.76 -14.87
N LEU A 78 10.02 -3.51 -14.38
CA LEU A 78 9.83 -3.72 -12.95
C LEU A 78 11.05 -4.40 -12.35
N VAL A 79 11.58 -3.84 -11.27
CA VAL A 79 12.67 -4.40 -10.47
C VAL A 79 12.14 -4.76 -9.10
N VAL A 80 12.04 -6.05 -8.81
CA VAL A 80 11.59 -6.53 -7.50
C VAL A 80 12.79 -6.62 -6.56
N PRO A 81 12.79 -5.97 -5.39
CA PRO A 81 13.89 -6.09 -4.45
C PRO A 81 13.87 -7.45 -3.74
N ASP A 82 15.03 -8.13 -3.68
CA ASP A 82 15.20 -9.39 -2.95
C ASP A 82 15.75 -9.16 -1.53
N VAL A 83 16.45 -8.03 -1.33
CA VAL A 83 17.05 -7.64 -0.05
C VAL A 83 16.89 -6.15 0.17
N ILE A 84 16.60 -5.77 1.42
CA ILE A 84 16.72 -4.40 1.91
C ILE A 84 17.80 -4.35 3.01
N ALA A 85 18.70 -3.39 2.91
CA ALA A 85 19.67 -3.08 3.95
C ALA A 85 19.39 -1.69 4.53
N ALA A 86 19.17 -1.60 5.84
CA ALA A 86 19.14 -0.34 6.58
C ALA A 86 20.55 -0.08 7.15
N VAL A 87 21.12 1.08 6.84
CA VAL A 87 22.49 1.44 7.17
C VAL A 87 22.48 2.73 8.00
N PRO A 88 22.72 2.64 9.31
CA PRO A 88 22.80 3.83 10.16
C PRO A 88 23.86 4.82 9.66
N GLY A 89 23.45 6.08 9.47
CA GLY A 89 24.34 7.10 8.90
C GLY A 89 24.51 7.05 7.37
N GLY A 90 23.95 6.03 6.73
CA GLY A 90 23.97 5.84 5.28
C GLY A 90 25.18 5.04 4.76
N ALA A 91 24.97 4.26 3.69
CA ALA A 91 26.03 3.54 2.99
C ALA A 91 26.93 4.53 2.25
N THR A 92 28.26 4.27 2.29
CA THR A 92 29.24 5.06 1.55
C THR A 92 29.20 4.72 0.05
N GLN A 93 29.75 5.59 -0.80
CA GLN A 93 29.89 5.30 -2.23
C GLN A 93 30.80 4.06 -2.48
N ALA A 94 31.79 3.84 -1.60
CA ALA A 94 32.65 2.66 -1.66
C ALA A 94 31.88 1.37 -1.36
N ASP A 95 30.96 1.40 -0.37
CA ASP A 95 30.11 0.26 -0.04
C ASP A 95 29.16 -0.06 -1.20
N LEU A 96 28.51 0.96 -1.74
CA LEU A 96 27.62 0.81 -2.89
C LEU A 96 28.36 0.26 -4.12
N ALA A 97 29.60 0.71 -4.35
CA ALA A 97 30.43 0.20 -5.44
C ALA A 97 30.81 -1.27 -5.22
N ARG A 98 31.14 -1.68 -3.98
CA ARG A 98 31.43 -3.09 -3.65
C ARG A 98 30.18 -3.96 -3.85
N ILE A 99 28.98 -3.50 -3.40
CA ILE A 99 27.73 -4.25 -3.59
C ILE A 99 27.43 -4.46 -5.07
N ARG A 100 27.57 -3.41 -5.91
CA ARG A 100 27.33 -3.50 -7.36
C ARG A 100 28.27 -4.47 -8.08
N LYS A 101 29.45 -4.73 -7.52
CA LYS A 101 30.44 -5.68 -8.08
C LYS A 101 30.15 -7.15 -7.73
N LEU A 102 29.20 -7.43 -6.84
CA LEU A 102 28.83 -8.81 -6.53
C LEU A 102 28.14 -9.42 -7.76
N SER A 103 28.65 -10.55 -8.23
CA SER A 103 28.24 -11.17 -9.51
C SER A 103 26.74 -11.50 -9.59
N GLN A 104 26.11 -11.74 -8.46
CA GLN A 104 24.70 -12.10 -8.34
C GLN A 104 23.78 -10.87 -8.26
N VAL A 105 24.32 -9.67 -8.01
CA VAL A 105 23.55 -8.43 -7.89
C VAL A 105 23.28 -7.87 -9.29
N ARG A 106 22.01 -7.66 -9.61
CA ARG A 106 21.54 -7.13 -10.89
C ARG A 106 21.21 -5.65 -10.82
N ALA A 107 20.69 -5.19 -9.68
CA ALA A 107 20.37 -3.78 -9.46
C ALA A 107 20.53 -3.39 -7.99
N VAL A 108 20.92 -2.15 -7.76
CA VAL A 108 21.08 -1.55 -6.43
C VAL A 108 20.49 -0.14 -6.44
N LEU A 109 19.54 0.12 -5.56
CA LEU A 109 18.96 1.43 -5.36
C LEU A 109 19.30 1.94 -3.96
N PRO A 110 20.23 2.90 -3.83
CA PRO A 110 20.42 3.63 -2.58
C PRO A 110 19.31 4.67 -2.41
N ILE A 111 18.78 4.77 -1.20
CA ILE A 111 17.62 5.58 -0.88
C ILE A 111 17.94 6.46 0.31
N ALA A 112 17.66 7.76 0.21
CA ALA A 112 17.63 8.66 1.36
C ALA A 112 16.33 8.43 2.14
N GLY A 113 16.37 8.58 3.46
CA GLY A 113 15.18 8.36 4.27
C GLY A 113 15.24 9.08 5.61
N ALA A 114 14.07 9.27 6.18
CA ALA A 114 13.87 9.75 7.54
C ALA A 114 12.50 9.35 8.07
N ARG A 115 12.38 9.35 9.40
CA ARG A 115 11.08 9.43 10.04
C ARG A 115 10.76 10.91 10.26
N ILE A 116 9.69 11.37 9.66
CA ILE A 116 9.22 12.75 9.76
C ILE A 116 7.86 12.78 10.45
N THR A 117 7.42 13.95 10.86
CA THR A 117 6.08 14.15 11.40
C THR A 117 5.27 14.97 10.41
N VAL A 118 4.12 14.47 10.00
CA VAL A 118 3.16 15.16 9.15
C VAL A 118 1.84 15.26 9.90
N ASN A 119 1.30 16.46 10.00
CA ASN A 119 0.03 16.68 10.71
C ASN A 119 0.03 16.11 12.16
N GLY A 120 1.19 16.16 12.83
CA GLY A 120 1.38 15.65 14.19
C GLY A 120 1.61 14.14 14.31
N LYS A 121 1.58 13.38 13.23
CA LYS A 121 1.78 11.92 13.23
C LYS A 121 3.05 11.52 12.49
N PRO A 122 3.76 10.48 12.96
CA PRO A 122 5.01 10.04 12.34
C PRO A 122 4.77 9.31 11.02
N LEU A 123 5.64 9.56 10.03
CA LEU A 123 5.72 8.87 8.75
C LEU A 123 7.15 8.44 8.45
N THR A 124 7.33 7.27 7.86
CA THR A 124 8.58 6.83 7.25
C THR A 124 8.63 7.30 5.81
N VAL A 125 9.55 8.21 5.50
CA VAL A 125 9.65 8.84 4.18
C VAL A 125 10.94 8.44 3.50
N LEU A 126 10.85 8.06 2.23
CA LEU A 126 11.99 7.74 1.38
C LEU A 126 12.12 8.71 0.22
N SER A 127 13.34 8.77 -0.33
CA SER A 127 13.64 9.59 -1.49
C SER A 127 14.76 8.97 -2.35
N ALA A 128 14.51 8.94 -3.64
CA ALA A 128 15.51 8.73 -4.67
C ALA A 128 15.11 9.51 -5.94
N PRO A 129 16.00 9.69 -6.93
CA PRO A 129 15.60 10.28 -8.21
C PRO A 129 14.45 9.49 -8.86
N ALA A 130 13.49 10.18 -9.48
CA ALA A 130 12.33 9.54 -10.09
C ALA A 130 12.70 8.44 -11.08
N SER A 131 13.71 8.67 -11.94
CA SER A 131 14.21 7.70 -12.90
C SER A 131 14.78 6.43 -12.25
N ALA A 132 15.36 6.55 -11.05
CA ALA A 132 15.92 5.43 -10.31
C ALA A 132 14.84 4.70 -9.47
N LEU A 133 13.90 5.43 -8.88
CA LEU A 133 12.87 4.88 -7.97
C LEU A 133 11.73 4.19 -8.74
N ARG A 134 11.30 4.81 -9.84
CA ARG A 134 10.15 4.38 -10.64
C ARG A 134 10.18 2.89 -11.04
N PRO A 135 11.31 2.31 -11.50
CA PRO A 135 11.38 0.88 -11.82
C PRO A 135 11.16 -0.07 -10.63
N TRP A 136 11.27 0.42 -9.39
CA TRP A 136 11.14 -0.34 -8.15
C TRP A 136 9.75 -0.22 -7.52
N THR A 137 8.87 0.58 -8.11
CA THR A 137 7.47 0.71 -7.69
C THR A 137 6.58 -0.22 -8.50
N PRO A 138 5.40 -0.61 -7.98
CA PRO A 138 4.44 -1.42 -8.71
C PRO A 138 4.08 -0.85 -10.10
N PRO A 139 3.70 -1.68 -11.06
CA PRO A 139 3.52 -1.28 -12.47
C PRO A 139 2.58 -0.07 -12.66
N GLU A 140 1.46 -0.03 -11.95
CA GLU A 140 0.50 1.08 -12.03
C GLU A 140 1.06 2.36 -11.42
N THR A 141 1.80 2.29 -10.32
CA THR A 141 2.52 3.45 -9.76
C THR A 141 3.60 3.89 -10.74
N ALA A 142 4.38 2.95 -11.27
CA ALA A 142 5.41 3.24 -12.27
C ALA A 142 4.84 3.88 -13.55
N ALA A 143 3.65 3.47 -13.99
CA ALA A 143 2.99 4.00 -15.19
C ALA A 143 2.28 5.35 -14.97
N ASN A 144 1.98 5.73 -13.74
CA ASN A 144 1.19 6.91 -13.41
C ASN A 144 1.97 8.22 -13.65
N ARG A 145 1.85 8.80 -14.84
CA ARG A 145 2.55 10.03 -15.22
C ARG A 145 2.19 11.23 -14.34
N ALA A 146 0.92 11.36 -13.94
CA ALA A 146 0.47 12.48 -13.11
C ALA A 146 1.12 12.43 -11.72
N LEU A 147 1.23 11.24 -11.12
CA LEU A 147 1.93 11.02 -9.87
C LEU A 147 3.40 11.47 -9.97
N TRP A 148 4.12 11.01 -11.00
CA TRP A 148 5.54 11.35 -11.15
C TRP A 148 5.76 12.83 -11.50
N SER A 149 4.81 13.47 -12.17
CA SER A 149 4.82 14.94 -12.35
C SER A 149 4.66 15.68 -11.02
N GLY A 150 3.70 15.29 -10.18
CA GLY A 150 3.55 15.83 -8.82
C GLY A 150 4.77 15.57 -7.94
N PHE A 151 5.32 14.35 -7.99
CA PHE A 151 6.58 14.01 -7.30
C PHE A 151 7.73 14.94 -7.73
N ALA A 152 7.91 15.18 -9.05
CA ALA A 152 8.93 16.08 -9.56
C ALA A 152 8.69 17.53 -9.12
N ALA A 153 7.44 17.97 -9.03
CA ALA A 153 7.05 19.30 -8.52
C ALA A 153 7.28 19.47 -7.02
N GLY A 154 7.49 18.36 -6.27
CA GLY A 154 7.80 18.39 -4.84
C GLY A 154 6.62 18.03 -3.95
N ASP A 155 5.62 17.36 -4.50
CA ASP A 155 4.51 16.85 -3.74
C ASP A 155 4.94 15.68 -2.85
N LEU A 156 4.28 15.57 -1.69
CA LEU A 156 4.31 14.38 -0.85
C LEU A 156 3.40 13.33 -1.48
N ILE A 157 3.95 12.18 -1.83
CA ILE A 157 3.19 11.01 -2.29
C ILE A 157 3.16 10.00 -1.16
N THR A 158 1.99 9.54 -0.73
CA THR A 158 1.86 8.63 0.40
C THR A 158 1.20 7.31 0.00
N THR A 159 1.31 6.31 0.88
CA THR A 159 0.43 5.13 0.80
C THR A 159 -1.01 5.51 1.18
N ALA A 160 -1.97 4.72 0.71
CA ALA A 160 -3.38 4.94 1.05
C ALA A 160 -3.65 4.88 2.57
N PRO A 161 -3.10 3.92 3.34
CA PRO A 161 -3.24 3.91 4.80
C PRO A 161 -2.71 5.19 5.46
N ALA A 162 -1.52 5.68 5.04
CA ALA A 162 -0.94 6.90 5.59
C ALA A 162 -1.79 8.13 5.26
N ALA A 163 -2.30 8.25 4.03
CA ALA A 163 -3.19 9.33 3.63
C ALA A 163 -4.47 9.37 4.48
N ARG A 164 -5.10 8.21 4.71
CA ARG A 164 -6.28 8.09 5.57
C ARG A 164 -5.99 8.46 7.02
N GLN A 165 -4.93 7.86 7.60
CA GLN A 165 -4.55 8.12 8.99
C GLN A 165 -4.28 9.59 9.28
N LEU A 166 -3.79 10.33 8.30
CA LEU A 166 -3.43 11.75 8.38
C LEU A 166 -4.54 12.68 7.87
N HIS A 167 -5.65 12.13 7.35
CA HIS A 167 -6.73 12.89 6.71
C HIS A 167 -6.22 13.83 5.61
N LEU A 168 -5.33 13.32 4.72
CA LEU A 168 -4.75 14.13 3.66
C LEU A 168 -5.72 14.29 2.47
N VAL A 169 -5.78 15.50 1.96
CA VAL A 169 -6.60 15.88 0.78
C VAL A 169 -5.64 16.40 -0.29
N SER A 170 -5.72 15.85 -1.51
CA SER A 170 -4.87 16.25 -2.63
C SER A 170 -4.93 17.75 -2.90
N GLY A 171 -3.78 18.34 -3.21
CA GLY A 171 -3.62 19.76 -3.48
C GLY A 171 -3.56 20.65 -2.24
N ARG A 172 -3.75 20.10 -1.03
CA ARG A 172 -3.57 20.87 0.22
C ARG A 172 -2.15 20.74 0.75
N GLU A 173 -1.69 21.81 1.41
CA GLU A 173 -0.41 21.81 2.11
C GLU A 173 -0.55 21.43 3.58
N TYR A 174 0.40 20.62 4.05
CA TYR A 174 0.43 20.15 5.42
C TYR A 174 1.74 20.53 6.12
N PRO A 175 1.70 20.81 7.42
CA PRO A 175 2.91 21.05 8.21
C PRO A 175 3.71 19.74 8.32
N VAL A 176 4.99 19.84 8.02
CA VAL A 176 5.96 18.74 8.11
C VAL A 176 7.07 19.16 9.06
N ALA A 177 7.36 18.29 10.02
CA ALA A 177 8.50 18.45 10.91
C ALA A 177 9.49 17.29 10.70
N ALA A 178 10.71 17.65 10.36
CA ALA A 178 11.87 16.79 10.18
C ALA A 178 13.07 17.47 10.86
N ALA A 179 14.27 17.44 10.28
CA ALA A 179 15.38 18.28 10.76
C ALA A 179 15.02 19.79 10.69
N VAL A 180 14.15 20.16 9.77
CA VAL A 180 13.56 21.50 9.67
C VAL A 180 12.03 21.40 9.59
N ARG A 181 11.34 22.50 9.94
CA ARG A 181 9.89 22.61 9.72
C ARG A 181 9.64 23.17 8.32
N ALA A 182 8.69 22.58 7.62
CA ALA A 182 8.29 22.98 6.28
C ALA A 182 6.78 22.80 6.09
N ARG A 183 6.26 23.31 4.98
CA ARG A 183 4.94 22.95 4.45
C ARG A 183 5.12 22.22 3.14
N MET A 184 4.34 21.17 2.93
CA MET A 184 4.40 20.38 1.72
C MET A 184 3.01 20.14 1.15
N PRO A 185 2.81 20.31 -0.15
CA PRO A 185 1.59 19.89 -0.80
C PRO A 185 1.50 18.35 -0.80
N PHE A 186 0.32 17.84 -0.50
CA PHE A 186 0.01 16.43 -0.70
C PHE A 186 -0.49 16.25 -2.13
N GLY A 187 0.22 15.46 -2.92
CA GLY A 187 -0.15 15.19 -4.31
C GLY A 187 -1.21 14.12 -4.41
N THR A 188 -0.84 12.89 -4.12
CA THR A 188 -1.74 11.74 -4.26
C THR A 188 -1.29 10.57 -3.39
N GLN A 189 -2.13 9.56 -3.31
CA GLN A 189 -1.79 8.26 -2.73
C GLN A 189 -1.34 7.28 -3.82
N ALA A 190 -0.46 6.36 -3.47
CA ALA A 190 0.04 5.33 -4.35
C ALA A 190 0.48 4.08 -3.60
N LEU A 191 0.53 2.96 -4.29
CA LEU A 191 1.22 1.78 -3.83
C LEU A 191 2.72 1.95 -4.07
N LEU A 192 3.49 1.96 -2.99
CA LEU A 192 4.92 2.17 -3.08
C LEU A 192 5.70 0.87 -3.25
N GLY A 193 5.10 -0.28 -2.89
CA GLY A 193 5.72 -1.61 -3.02
C GLY A 193 6.92 -1.86 -2.11
N ILE A 194 7.16 -0.99 -1.13
CA ILE A 194 8.27 -1.10 -0.19
C ILE A 194 7.70 -1.15 1.22
N ALA A 195 7.82 -2.30 1.86
CA ALA A 195 7.27 -2.54 3.19
C ALA A 195 7.79 -1.54 4.23
N GLY A 196 6.90 -0.98 5.03
CA GLY A 196 7.23 -0.04 6.10
C GLY A 196 7.55 1.38 5.64
N VAL A 197 7.26 1.70 4.38
CA VAL A 197 7.39 3.04 3.81
C VAL A 197 6.00 3.65 3.67
N ASP A 198 5.81 4.80 4.28
CA ASP A 198 4.53 5.52 4.29
C ASP A 198 4.44 6.55 3.17
N ALA A 199 5.59 7.12 2.76
CA ALA A 199 5.61 8.18 1.76
C ALA A 199 6.93 8.26 0.99
N ILE A 200 6.87 8.93 -0.16
CA ILE A 200 8.04 9.32 -0.95
C ILE A 200 8.03 10.83 -1.24
N VAL A 201 9.21 11.41 -1.32
CA VAL A 201 9.44 12.80 -1.72
C VAL A 201 10.60 12.86 -2.72
N ASN A 202 10.65 13.91 -3.54
CA ASN A 202 11.76 14.09 -4.48
C ASN A 202 13.08 14.45 -3.77
N PRO A 203 14.24 14.30 -4.43
CA PRO A 203 15.54 14.57 -3.81
C PRO A 203 15.73 16.03 -3.34
N ALA A 204 15.06 17.01 -3.94
CA ALA A 204 15.15 18.38 -3.50
C ALA A 204 14.46 18.57 -2.14
N ARG A 205 13.26 18.02 -1.98
CA ARG A 205 12.54 18.00 -0.70
C ARG A 205 13.28 17.18 0.35
N ALA A 206 13.86 16.04 -0.04
CA ALA A 206 14.65 15.23 0.88
C ALA A 206 15.83 16.01 1.48
N ARG A 207 16.57 16.75 0.66
CA ARG A 207 17.65 17.63 1.15
C ARG A 207 17.12 18.73 2.05
N GLN A 208 16.02 19.39 1.66
CA GLN A 208 15.36 20.43 2.44
C GLN A 208 14.94 19.92 3.83
N LEU A 209 14.41 18.72 3.90
CA LEU A 209 13.95 18.10 5.15
C LEU A 209 15.07 17.46 5.98
N GLY A 210 16.29 17.38 5.44
CA GLY A 210 17.44 16.75 6.10
C GLY A 210 17.35 15.23 6.16
N LEU A 211 16.77 14.57 5.13
CA LEU A 211 16.77 13.11 5.06
C LEU A 211 18.20 12.57 4.95
N VAL A 212 18.49 11.48 5.68
CA VAL A 212 19.80 10.83 5.66
C VAL A 212 20.02 10.15 4.32
N PRO A 213 21.08 10.50 3.55
CA PRO A 213 21.34 9.86 2.27
C PRO A 213 21.75 8.39 2.44
N ASN A 214 21.35 7.54 1.51
CA ASN A 214 21.70 6.11 1.44
C ASN A 214 21.42 5.31 2.72
N VAL A 215 20.47 5.76 3.55
CA VAL A 215 20.12 5.08 4.81
C VAL A 215 19.44 3.75 4.58
N ALA A 216 18.85 3.54 3.39
CA ALA A 216 18.34 2.27 2.93
C ALA A 216 18.94 1.94 1.55
N VAL A 217 19.17 0.65 1.31
CA VAL A 217 19.67 0.13 0.03
C VAL A 217 18.79 -1.03 -0.37
N LEU A 218 18.05 -0.90 -1.49
CA LEU A 218 17.34 -2.02 -2.11
C LEU A 218 18.27 -2.73 -3.08
N ILE A 219 18.24 -4.05 -3.05
CA ILE A 219 19.12 -4.92 -3.86
C ILE A 219 18.27 -5.96 -4.57
N HIS A 220 18.42 -6.02 -5.89
CA HIS A 220 17.83 -7.05 -6.72
C HIS A 220 18.91 -8.06 -7.13
N ALA A 221 18.70 -9.32 -6.70
CA ALA A 221 19.64 -10.42 -6.91
C ALA A 221 18.87 -11.76 -7.00
N PRO A 222 18.00 -11.95 -8.01
CA PRO A 222 17.01 -13.04 -8.04
C PRO A 222 17.62 -14.46 -8.10
N ALA A 223 18.86 -14.57 -8.56
CA ALA A 223 19.57 -15.86 -8.67
C ALA A 223 20.63 -16.07 -7.57
N ALA A 224 20.60 -15.25 -6.51
CA ALA A 224 21.61 -15.31 -5.47
C ALA A 224 21.28 -16.39 -4.42
N ASP A 225 22.34 -17.05 -3.90
CA ASP A 225 22.24 -17.66 -2.58
C ASP A 225 22.04 -16.53 -1.55
N MET A 226 20.80 -16.46 -1.04
CA MET A 226 20.39 -15.38 -0.16
C MET A 226 21.14 -15.38 1.17
N ALA A 227 21.53 -16.56 1.70
CA ALA A 227 22.27 -16.63 2.95
C ALA A 227 23.70 -16.06 2.77
N ALA A 228 24.37 -16.46 1.70
CA ALA A 228 25.69 -15.97 1.36
C ALA A 228 25.65 -14.47 1.00
N LEU A 229 24.64 -14.02 0.26
CA LEU A 229 24.47 -12.60 -0.08
C LEU A 229 24.26 -11.75 1.17
N VAL A 230 23.36 -12.13 2.07
CA VAL A 230 23.11 -11.42 3.33
C VAL A 230 24.36 -11.32 4.19
N ALA A 231 25.14 -12.42 4.30
CA ALA A 231 26.39 -12.41 5.04
C ALA A 231 27.42 -11.43 4.43
N ARG A 232 27.59 -11.43 3.11
CA ARG A 232 28.48 -10.48 2.39
C ARG A 232 28.03 -9.03 2.54
N LEU A 233 26.72 -8.78 2.48
CA LEU A 233 26.16 -7.43 2.67
C LEU A 233 26.43 -6.92 4.08
N LYS A 234 26.24 -7.76 5.12
CA LYS A 234 26.58 -7.40 6.51
C LYS A 234 28.06 -7.07 6.67
N THR A 235 28.96 -7.89 6.10
CA THR A 235 30.39 -7.60 6.12
C THR A 235 30.72 -6.29 5.40
N THR A 236 30.07 -6.00 4.27
CA THR A 236 30.33 -4.78 3.49
C THR A 236 29.80 -3.52 4.16
N LEU A 237 28.60 -3.60 4.75
CA LEU A 237 27.87 -2.46 5.33
C LEU A 237 28.14 -2.25 6.82
N GLY A 238 28.83 -3.20 7.46
CA GLY A 238 29.21 -3.17 8.88
C GLY A 238 28.12 -3.72 9.81
N GLU A 239 28.54 -4.09 11.02
CA GLU A 239 27.74 -4.77 12.05
C GLU A 239 26.48 -4.01 12.47
N LYS A 240 26.49 -2.68 12.38
CA LYS A 240 25.33 -1.85 12.73
C LYS A 240 24.24 -1.86 11.66
N SER A 241 24.53 -2.38 10.47
CA SER A 241 23.55 -2.50 9.40
C SER A 241 22.56 -3.62 9.67
N LYS A 242 21.27 -3.38 9.33
CA LYS A 242 20.25 -4.43 9.32
C LYS A 242 19.97 -4.83 7.88
N VAL A 243 20.38 -6.04 7.54
CA VAL A 243 20.15 -6.63 6.21
C VAL A 243 19.02 -7.64 6.33
N VAL A 244 17.92 -7.40 5.63
CA VAL A 244 16.71 -8.22 5.66
C VAL A 244 16.45 -8.76 4.27
N ARG A 245 16.31 -10.07 4.18
CA ARG A 245 15.81 -10.74 2.97
C ARG A 245 14.33 -10.43 2.83
N LEU A 246 13.95 -9.92 1.68
CA LEU A 246 12.55 -9.80 1.27
C LEU A 246 12.17 -11.15 0.67
N VAL A 247 11.66 -12.04 1.50
CA VAL A 247 11.10 -13.31 1.02
C VAL A 247 9.82 -12.95 0.30
N PRO A 248 9.55 -13.47 -0.90
CA PRO A 248 8.20 -13.46 -1.43
C PRO A 248 7.30 -14.03 -0.33
N ILE A 249 6.34 -13.24 0.12
CA ILE A 249 5.43 -13.69 1.16
C ILE A 249 4.73 -14.91 0.58
N THR A 250 5.02 -16.10 1.11
CA THR A 250 4.21 -17.27 0.81
C THR A 250 2.90 -17.06 1.56
N VAL A 251 2.02 -16.29 0.93
CA VAL A 251 0.73 -15.96 1.53
C VAL A 251 -0.10 -17.23 1.50
N SER A 252 -0.62 -17.62 2.64
CA SER A 252 -1.50 -18.77 2.72
C SER A 252 -2.77 -18.48 1.92
N THR A 253 -3.06 -19.37 0.98
CA THR A 253 -4.35 -19.39 0.28
C THR A 253 -5.35 -20.30 0.98
N ASN A 254 -4.93 -20.95 2.08
CA ASN A 254 -5.80 -21.77 2.92
C ASN A 254 -6.42 -20.88 4.01
N LEU A 255 -7.43 -20.13 3.61
CA LEU A 255 -8.18 -19.21 4.46
C LEU A 255 -9.44 -19.92 4.99
N PRO A 256 -9.87 -19.63 6.22
CA PRO A 256 -11.09 -20.23 6.76
C PRO A 256 -12.32 -19.79 5.96
N VAL A 257 -13.19 -20.74 5.68
CA VAL A 257 -14.52 -20.49 5.10
C VAL A 257 -15.52 -20.55 6.24
N ASP A 258 -16.31 -19.50 6.37
CA ASP A 258 -17.37 -19.47 7.39
C ASP A 258 -18.48 -20.46 7.00
N ARG A 259 -18.74 -21.42 7.87
CA ARG A 259 -19.77 -22.45 7.67
C ARG A 259 -21.13 -22.06 8.26
N ASN A 260 -21.14 -21.06 9.14
CA ASN A 260 -22.35 -20.55 9.80
C ASN A 260 -22.38 -19.01 9.72
N PRO A 261 -22.48 -18.43 8.52
CA PRO A 261 -22.55 -16.98 8.39
C PRO A 261 -23.81 -16.43 9.07
N PRO A 262 -23.81 -15.17 9.50
CA PRO A 262 -25.01 -14.49 9.93
C PRO A 262 -26.10 -14.61 8.86
N THR A 263 -27.34 -14.74 9.28
CA THR A 263 -28.51 -14.81 8.36
C THR A 263 -29.35 -13.56 8.50
N GLY A 264 -29.83 -13.05 7.38
CA GLY A 264 -30.69 -11.87 7.34
C GLY A 264 -30.07 -10.77 6.48
N ARG A 265 -30.60 -9.55 6.63
CA ARG A 265 -29.98 -8.40 5.94
C ARG A 265 -28.79 -7.88 6.74
N PRO A 266 -27.60 -7.79 6.17
CA PRO A 266 -26.41 -7.34 6.89
C PRO A 266 -26.58 -5.95 7.51
N THR A 267 -26.08 -5.75 8.72
CA THR A 267 -26.16 -4.49 9.46
C THR A 267 -24.81 -3.81 9.64
N SER A 268 -23.73 -4.48 9.23
CA SER A 268 -22.34 -3.99 9.26
C SER A 268 -21.57 -4.48 8.04
N TYR A 269 -20.41 -3.88 7.76
CA TYR A 269 -19.52 -4.37 6.70
C TYR A 269 -19.00 -5.78 6.97
N LEU A 270 -18.73 -6.13 8.23
CA LEU A 270 -18.32 -7.49 8.60
C LEU A 270 -19.41 -8.50 8.21
N ALA A 271 -20.65 -8.29 8.64
CA ALA A 271 -21.77 -9.16 8.28
C ALA A 271 -21.99 -9.18 6.76
N LEU A 272 -21.82 -8.04 6.08
CA LEU A 272 -21.97 -7.93 4.63
C LEU A 272 -20.93 -8.79 3.88
N PHE A 273 -19.67 -8.80 4.31
CA PHE A 273 -18.63 -9.65 3.72
C PHE A 273 -18.90 -11.14 4.00
N GLN A 274 -19.28 -11.49 5.24
CA GLN A 274 -19.59 -12.87 5.64
C GLN A 274 -20.78 -13.44 4.84
N GLU A 275 -21.88 -12.71 4.81
CA GLU A 275 -23.09 -13.14 4.09
C GLU A 275 -22.88 -13.10 2.57
N SER A 276 -22.16 -12.13 2.04
CA SER A 276 -21.84 -12.07 0.60
C SER A 276 -20.98 -13.25 0.16
N ALA A 277 -19.96 -13.61 0.91
CA ALA A 277 -19.15 -14.78 0.59
C ALA A 277 -19.99 -16.05 0.63
N ALA A 278 -20.77 -16.25 1.68
CA ALA A 278 -21.57 -17.45 1.86
C ALA A 278 -22.68 -17.59 0.79
N GLN A 279 -23.37 -16.50 0.46
CA GLN A 279 -24.50 -16.53 -0.43
C GLN A 279 -24.13 -16.48 -1.91
N TYR A 280 -23.12 -15.68 -2.29
CA TYR A 280 -22.79 -15.40 -3.69
C TYR A 280 -21.53 -16.10 -4.18
N CYS A 281 -20.73 -16.67 -3.26
CA CYS A 281 -19.56 -17.49 -3.57
C CYS A 281 -19.27 -18.53 -2.49
N PRO A 282 -20.12 -19.56 -2.32
CA PRO A 282 -19.87 -20.62 -1.35
C PRO A 282 -18.50 -21.27 -1.54
N GLY A 283 -17.68 -21.25 -0.49
CA GLY A 283 -16.28 -21.71 -0.52
C GLY A 283 -15.25 -20.57 -0.53
N LEU A 284 -15.62 -19.33 -0.84
CA LEU A 284 -14.78 -18.18 -0.69
C LEU A 284 -14.71 -17.75 0.78
N SER A 285 -13.51 -17.50 1.31
CA SER A 285 -13.39 -16.87 2.62
C SER A 285 -13.88 -15.41 2.58
N TRP A 286 -14.76 -15.02 3.49
CA TRP A 286 -15.22 -13.65 3.62
C TRP A 286 -14.07 -12.65 3.86
N THR A 287 -12.97 -13.13 4.45
CA THR A 287 -11.79 -12.30 4.73
C THR A 287 -11.14 -11.76 3.45
N VAL A 288 -11.29 -12.47 2.33
CA VAL A 288 -10.82 -12.01 1.02
C VAL A 288 -11.64 -10.81 0.55
N LEU A 289 -12.98 -10.89 0.66
CA LEU A 289 -13.85 -9.76 0.31
C LEU A 289 -13.58 -8.54 1.20
N ALA A 290 -13.39 -8.79 2.50
CA ALA A 290 -13.04 -7.73 3.46
C ALA A 290 -11.70 -7.08 3.12
N ALA A 291 -10.68 -7.88 2.78
CA ALA A 291 -9.38 -7.37 2.39
C ALA A 291 -9.47 -6.53 1.10
N ILE A 292 -10.21 -6.99 0.10
CA ILE A 292 -10.47 -6.22 -1.13
C ILE A 292 -11.20 -4.92 -0.79
N GLY A 293 -12.31 -4.95 -0.07
CA GLY A 293 -13.06 -3.74 0.31
C GLY A 293 -12.22 -2.72 1.07
N GLN A 294 -11.38 -3.20 1.98
CA GLN A 294 -10.44 -2.36 2.73
C GLN A 294 -9.37 -1.72 1.82
N ILE A 295 -8.79 -2.48 0.91
CA ILE A 295 -7.74 -2.00 -0.01
C ILE A 295 -8.34 -1.02 -1.01
N GLU A 296 -9.48 -1.32 -1.59
CA GLU A 296 -10.11 -0.53 -2.65
C GLU A 296 -10.66 0.80 -2.13
N SER A 297 -11.36 0.80 -1.01
CA SER A 297 -12.08 2.00 -0.56
C SER A 297 -11.98 2.31 0.94
N GLY A 298 -11.32 1.45 1.73
CA GLY A 298 -11.38 1.52 3.19
C GLY A 298 -12.80 1.24 3.69
N ASP A 299 -13.40 0.15 3.22
CA ASP A 299 -14.76 -0.28 3.56
C ASP A 299 -15.79 0.82 3.30
N GLY A 300 -15.74 1.42 2.11
CA GLY A 300 -16.66 2.47 1.69
C GLY A 300 -16.34 3.88 2.17
N ALA A 301 -15.20 4.12 2.78
CA ALA A 301 -14.78 5.46 3.18
C ALA A 301 -14.43 6.35 1.97
N ASN A 302 -13.94 5.76 0.87
CA ASN A 302 -13.54 6.45 -0.36
C ASN A 302 -14.15 5.77 -1.60
N VAL A 303 -15.39 6.06 -1.89
CA VAL A 303 -16.16 5.44 -2.98
C VAL A 303 -16.11 6.23 -4.31
N GLY A 304 -15.44 7.36 -4.32
CA GLY A 304 -15.32 8.22 -5.50
C GLY A 304 -14.47 7.61 -6.60
N PRO A 305 -14.43 8.24 -7.81
CA PRO A 305 -13.71 7.68 -8.93
C PRO A 305 -12.20 7.60 -8.66
N SER A 306 -11.62 6.42 -8.92
CA SER A 306 -10.17 6.27 -9.01
C SER A 306 -9.62 7.00 -10.24
N THR A 307 -8.31 7.07 -10.38
CA THR A 307 -7.67 7.60 -11.60
C THR A 307 -8.05 6.83 -12.87
N ALA A 308 -8.45 5.56 -12.73
CA ALA A 308 -8.97 4.72 -13.82
C ALA A 308 -10.49 4.81 -13.99
N GLY A 309 -11.18 5.60 -13.16
CA GLY A 309 -12.64 5.76 -13.20
C GLY A 309 -13.41 4.63 -12.49
N ALA A 310 -12.75 3.85 -11.62
CA ALA A 310 -13.43 2.85 -10.80
C ALA A 310 -14.25 3.51 -9.68
N LEU A 311 -15.40 2.94 -9.34
CA LEU A 311 -16.40 3.51 -8.43
C LEU A 311 -16.86 2.51 -7.36
N GLY A 312 -17.38 3.07 -6.28
CA GLY A 312 -18.04 2.33 -5.21
C GLY A 312 -17.11 1.67 -4.20
N PRO A 313 -17.64 1.00 -3.19
CA PRO A 313 -16.86 0.40 -2.10
C PRO A 313 -15.92 -0.72 -2.56
N MET A 314 -16.20 -1.34 -3.70
CA MET A 314 -15.39 -2.40 -4.31
C MET A 314 -14.66 -1.93 -5.59
N GLN A 315 -14.65 -0.64 -5.89
CA GLN A 315 -13.94 0.03 -6.98
C GLN A 315 -14.11 -0.64 -8.36
N PHE A 316 -15.36 -0.89 -8.76
CA PHE A 316 -15.66 -1.42 -10.08
C PHE A 316 -15.46 -0.40 -11.20
N LEU A 317 -14.81 -0.81 -12.28
CA LEU A 317 -14.87 -0.10 -13.56
C LEU A 317 -16.28 -0.22 -14.16
N ALA A 318 -16.73 0.80 -14.91
CA ALA A 318 -18.07 0.80 -15.50
C ALA A 318 -18.31 -0.39 -16.44
N SER A 319 -17.29 -0.83 -17.19
CA SER A 319 -17.35 -2.03 -18.06
C SER A 319 -17.54 -3.31 -17.26
N THR A 320 -16.81 -3.46 -16.16
CA THR A 320 -16.89 -4.61 -15.25
C THR A 320 -18.23 -4.64 -14.52
N TRP A 321 -18.68 -3.47 -14.06
CA TRP A 321 -19.99 -3.32 -13.39
C TRP A 321 -21.14 -3.75 -14.30
N LYS A 322 -21.10 -3.40 -15.58
CA LYS A 322 -22.13 -3.79 -16.55
C LYS A 322 -22.30 -5.31 -16.68
N ILE A 323 -21.22 -6.07 -16.44
CA ILE A 323 -21.22 -7.54 -16.54
C ILE A 323 -21.62 -8.18 -15.22
N TRP A 324 -21.06 -7.68 -14.12
CA TRP A 324 -21.10 -8.34 -12.82
C TRP A 324 -22.06 -7.72 -11.81
N GLY A 325 -22.51 -6.46 -12.03
CA GLY A 325 -23.39 -5.76 -11.12
C GLY A 325 -24.72 -6.51 -10.92
N ILE A 326 -25.05 -6.77 -9.66
CA ILE A 326 -26.32 -7.38 -9.24
C ILE A 326 -26.94 -6.55 -8.11
N THR A 327 -28.25 -6.61 -8.00
CA THR A 327 -28.97 -6.14 -6.82
C THR A 327 -28.92 -7.23 -5.76
N GLY A 328 -28.23 -6.96 -4.64
CA GLY A 328 -28.02 -7.95 -3.58
C GLY A 328 -29.08 -7.93 -2.51
N PHE A 329 -29.14 -9.00 -1.71
CA PHE A 329 -29.95 -9.13 -0.49
C PHE A 329 -31.44 -8.77 -0.63
N GLY A 330 -32.06 -9.17 -1.76
CA GLY A 330 -33.47 -8.92 -2.01
C GLY A 330 -33.84 -7.45 -2.26
N GLY A 331 -32.85 -6.63 -2.61
CA GLY A 331 -33.08 -5.26 -3.05
C GLY A 331 -33.96 -5.18 -4.30
N THR A 332 -34.54 -4.03 -4.56
CA THR A 332 -35.39 -3.78 -5.74
C THR A 332 -34.76 -2.68 -6.60
N GLY A 333 -34.95 -2.80 -7.91
CA GLY A 333 -34.42 -1.84 -8.89
C GLY A 333 -33.07 -2.27 -9.51
N PRO A 334 -32.50 -1.42 -10.39
CA PRO A 334 -31.21 -1.71 -11.02
C PRO A 334 -30.06 -1.65 -10.01
N PRO A 335 -29.00 -2.48 -10.19
CA PRO A 335 -27.87 -2.48 -9.28
C PRO A 335 -27.13 -1.13 -9.30
N ASN A 336 -26.73 -0.66 -8.12
CA ASN A 336 -26.05 0.60 -7.92
C ASN A 336 -24.62 0.33 -7.40
N VAL A 337 -23.59 0.68 -8.18
CA VAL A 337 -22.17 0.48 -7.84
C VAL A 337 -21.76 1.19 -6.54
N MET A 338 -22.46 2.26 -6.16
CA MET A 338 -22.20 3.01 -4.93
C MET A 338 -22.87 2.39 -3.70
N ASN A 339 -23.79 1.44 -3.91
CA ASN A 339 -24.48 0.75 -2.83
C ASN A 339 -23.67 -0.49 -2.41
N PRO A 340 -23.15 -0.57 -1.17
CA PRO A 340 -22.39 -1.71 -0.71
C PRO A 340 -23.18 -3.03 -0.74
N PHE A 341 -24.51 -3.01 -0.57
CA PHE A 341 -25.34 -4.19 -0.70
C PHE A 341 -25.44 -4.76 -2.11
N ASP A 342 -25.06 -3.98 -3.12
CA ASP A 342 -24.95 -4.43 -4.49
C ASP A 342 -23.48 -4.69 -4.86
N ALA A 343 -22.55 -3.82 -4.45
CA ALA A 343 -21.15 -3.88 -4.84
C ALA A 343 -20.42 -5.10 -4.24
N VAL A 344 -20.61 -5.40 -2.94
CA VAL A 344 -19.92 -6.52 -2.29
C VAL A 344 -20.41 -7.88 -2.82
N PRO A 345 -21.72 -8.14 -2.96
CA PRO A 345 -22.23 -9.35 -3.62
C PRO A 345 -21.75 -9.48 -5.06
N SER A 346 -21.68 -8.38 -5.80
CA SER A 346 -21.17 -8.37 -7.18
C SER A 346 -19.70 -8.79 -7.26
N ALA A 347 -18.87 -8.32 -6.32
CA ALA A 347 -17.48 -8.73 -6.20
C ALA A 347 -17.35 -10.22 -5.83
N ALA A 348 -18.16 -10.71 -4.88
CA ALA A 348 -18.19 -12.12 -4.54
C ALA A 348 -18.55 -13.00 -5.75
N ARG A 349 -19.58 -12.60 -6.51
CA ARG A 349 -20.00 -13.30 -7.73
C ARG A 349 -18.91 -13.31 -8.80
N MET A 350 -18.23 -12.20 -9.04
CA MET A 350 -17.13 -12.10 -10.00
C MET A 350 -15.99 -13.03 -9.59
N LEU A 351 -15.52 -12.95 -8.36
CA LEU A 351 -14.46 -13.83 -7.84
C LEU A 351 -14.84 -15.30 -7.91
N CYS A 352 -16.13 -15.63 -7.71
CA CYS A 352 -16.62 -17.00 -7.82
C CYS A 352 -16.54 -17.53 -9.27
N ALA A 353 -16.94 -16.72 -10.22
CA ALA A 353 -16.85 -17.06 -11.65
C ALA A 353 -15.39 -17.27 -12.10
N ASP A 354 -14.45 -16.53 -11.50
CA ASP A 354 -13.01 -16.65 -11.73
C ASP A 354 -12.37 -17.80 -10.91
N GLY A 355 -13.20 -18.60 -10.20
CA GLY A 355 -12.77 -19.82 -9.51
C GLY A 355 -12.24 -19.65 -8.10
N ALA A 356 -12.43 -18.49 -7.46
CA ALA A 356 -11.89 -18.19 -6.12
C ALA A 356 -12.29 -19.19 -5.04
N ALA A 357 -13.50 -19.79 -5.14
CA ALA A 357 -14.02 -20.77 -4.18
C ALA A 357 -13.19 -22.06 -4.10
N ALA A 358 -12.42 -22.40 -5.12
CA ALA A 358 -11.53 -23.55 -5.11
C ALA A 358 -10.27 -23.36 -4.26
N GLY A 359 -10.01 -22.13 -3.80
CA GLY A 359 -8.82 -21.83 -2.99
C GLY A 359 -7.50 -21.96 -3.78
N GLY A 360 -6.39 -22.03 -3.06
CA GLY A 360 -5.08 -22.31 -3.66
C GLY A 360 -4.71 -21.38 -4.80
N GLN A 361 -4.24 -21.95 -5.91
CA GLN A 361 -3.82 -21.19 -7.08
C GLN A 361 -5.01 -20.53 -7.80
N ALA A 362 -6.19 -21.14 -7.76
CA ALA A 362 -7.39 -20.57 -8.37
C ALA A 362 -7.81 -19.27 -7.65
N LEU A 363 -7.75 -19.22 -6.32
CA LEU A 363 -7.98 -18.01 -5.54
C LEU A 363 -6.97 -16.91 -5.91
N ARG A 364 -5.69 -17.25 -6.03
CA ARG A 364 -4.66 -16.29 -6.45
C ARG A 364 -4.95 -15.73 -7.84
N GLN A 365 -5.37 -16.58 -8.77
CA GLN A 365 -5.70 -16.16 -10.13
C GLN A 365 -6.94 -15.25 -10.14
N ALA A 366 -8.00 -15.60 -9.42
CA ALA A 366 -9.20 -14.78 -9.33
C ALA A 366 -8.93 -13.37 -8.74
N ILE A 367 -8.07 -13.28 -7.71
CA ILE A 367 -7.63 -11.98 -7.16
C ILE A 367 -6.75 -11.24 -8.17
N PHE A 368 -5.92 -11.95 -8.94
CA PHE A 368 -5.13 -11.33 -10.01
C PHE A 368 -6.04 -10.78 -11.12
N ASP A 369 -7.07 -11.51 -11.53
CA ASP A 369 -8.03 -11.08 -12.56
C ASP A 369 -8.87 -9.87 -12.09
N TYR A 370 -9.01 -9.68 -10.77
CA TYR A 370 -9.64 -8.49 -10.17
C TYR A 370 -8.83 -7.21 -10.43
N ASN A 371 -7.48 -7.25 -10.28
CA ASN A 371 -6.65 -6.04 -10.38
C ASN A 371 -5.40 -6.20 -11.28
N HIS A 372 -5.16 -7.34 -11.93
CA HIS A 372 -4.05 -7.64 -12.84
C HIS A 372 -2.64 -7.32 -12.27
N ALA A 373 -2.46 -7.41 -10.94
CA ALA A 373 -1.20 -7.09 -10.27
C ALA A 373 -0.84 -8.16 -9.21
N THR A 374 0.34 -8.76 -9.34
CA THR A 374 0.80 -9.81 -8.39
C THR A 374 0.96 -9.30 -6.96
N TRP A 375 1.43 -8.06 -6.78
CA TRP A 375 1.55 -7.44 -5.47
C TRP A 375 0.17 -7.23 -4.81
N TYR A 376 -0.87 -6.92 -5.60
CA TYR A 376 -2.24 -6.79 -5.09
C TYR A 376 -2.74 -8.14 -4.55
N VAL A 377 -2.46 -9.23 -5.26
CA VAL A 377 -2.76 -10.59 -4.79
C VAL A 377 -2.12 -10.86 -3.44
N ASP A 378 -0.84 -10.52 -3.29
CA ASP A 378 -0.10 -10.75 -2.05
C ASP A 378 -0.60 -9.83 -0.92
N GLU A 379 -0.98 -8.58 -1.21
CA GLU A 379 -1.56 -7.66 -0.23
C GLU A 379 -2.94 -8.13 0.25
N VAL A 380 -3.84 -8.48 -0.68
CA VAL A 380 -5.18 -9.04 -0.36
C VAL A 380 -5.05 -10.28 0.52
N LEU A 381 -4.23 -11.25 0.11
CA LEU A 381 -4.08 -12.50 0.86
C LEU A 381 -3.39 -12.31 2.21
N THR A 382 -2.46 -11.37 2.33
CA THR A 382 -1.83 -11.02 3.61
C THR A 382 -2.87 -10.47 4.57
N LEU A 383 -3.63 -9.46 4.13
CA LEU A 383 -4.66 -8.84 4.95
C LEU A 383 -5.79 -9.82 5.28
N ALA A 384 -6.21 -10.63 4.32
CA ALA A 384 -7.20 -11.68 4.55
C ALA A 384 -6.73 -12.70 5.62
N GLY A 385 -5.45 -13.06 5.60
CA GLY A 385 -4.84 -13.90 6.62
C GLY A 385 -4.75 -13.22 7.99
N GLU A 386 -4.59 -11.92 8.05
CA GLU A 386 -4.66 -11.14 9.30
C GLU A 386 -6.08 -11.16 9.86
N TYR A 387 -7.07 -10.89 9.04
CA TYR A 387 -8.48 -10.96 9.43
C TYR A 387 -8.91 -12.36 9.88
N ALA A 388 -8.43 -13.40 9.22
CA ALA A 388 -8.70 -14.77 9.61
C ALA A 388 -8.13 -15.13 11.01
N ARG A 389 -7.02 -14.53 11.42
CA ARG A 389 -6.45 -14.72 12.76
C ARG A 389 -7.15 -13.91 13.83
N GLU A 390 -7.74 -12.78 13.48
CA GLU A 390 -8.37 -11.88 14.43
C GLU A 390 -9.85 -12.22 14.67
N PHE A 391 -10.56 -12.65 13.63
CA PHE A 391 -12.01 -12.86 13.64
C PHE A 391 -12.42 -14.31 13.34
N GLY A 392 -11.47 -15.21 13.06
CA GLY A 392 -11.70 -16.61 12.71
C GLY A 392 -11.73 -17.58 13.90
#